data_bb25cf2f89e0a9c92f9c92db848cdf8d
#
_entry.id   bb25cf2f89e0a9c92f9c92db848cdf8d
#
_cell.length_a   1.000
_cell.length_b   1.000
_cell.length_c   1.000
_cell.angle_alpha   90.00
_cell.angle_beta   90.00
_cell.angle_gamma   90.00
#
_symmetry.space_group_name_H-M   'P 1'
#
loop_
_entity.id
_entity.type
_entity.pdbx_description
1 polymer ?
#
loop_
_entity_poly.entity_id
_entity_poly.type
_entity_poly.pdbx_seq_one_letter_code
_entity_poly.pdbx_strand_id
1 'polypeptide(L)'
;MTNHHPLFERVLNLSAFNEDSRAALRALHAHFAGDFPDCSLALLLVRDQAPGRCRLAGLIGPDGTEHVPNVDPLGEHQTLPLFEDELAARIVHGNTAHVVEVPPTQRASLLAEVLFAPAAVLAIPVANAGQLSHWLAFGSTLAHRFDRADLERVLLHVNLAASLIVRPLALRALTQETERQRREIEGLADIQKLLLPDSPQIRGLQYAVHWQPAATAAGDYYELTNITRFAPPEFPRDGADMWGVIVGDVSGHGAAAAMETVQFDAILRTYKGGESPAGPAGVLSYVNKYFFSRRSRGHFMSAFAASYRPDTRTLSFLSAGHPPLLHRHGNDVRLIGEGDQIPLGVLRDHEYRNNEIAVDAGATLVLYTDGIVEARDARGRMFGIERLGELIAQGPAAPQALLEHVIGAVQQHQNSALGADDQTLVVLRIAD
;
A
#
# COMPACT_ATOMS: atom_id res chain seq x y z
N MET A 1 2.50 25.96 46.48
CA MET A 1 2.06 24.59 46.79
C MET A 1 0.85 24.30 45.92
N THR A 2 1.07 23.66 44.78
CA THR A 2 0.02 23.30 43.83
C THR A 2 -0.71 22.08 44.37
N ASN A 3 -1.92 22.28 44.88
CA ASN A 3 -2.84 21.22 45.22
C ASN A 3 -3.24 20.49 43.91
N HIS A 4 -2.47 19.51 43.51
CA HIS A 4 -2.93 18.59 42.45
C HIS A 4 -4.09 17.77 43.01
N HIS A 5 -5.25 17.87 42.37
CA HIS A 5 -6.44 17.11 42.75
C HIS A 5 -6.08 15.62 42.64
N PRO A 6 -6.32 14.78 43.65
CA PRO A 6 -5.94 13.35 43.63
C PRO A 6 -6.41 12.58 42.39
N LEU A 7 -7.49 13.03 41.79
CA LEU A 7 -8.03 12.55 40.52
C LEU A 7 -7.06 12.73 39.35
N PHE A 8 -6.36 13.87 39.27
CA PHE A 8 -5.47 14.20 38.17
C PHE A 8 -4.21 13.31 38.19
N GLU A 9 -3.66 13.06 39.39
CA GLU A 9 -2.52 12.13 39.54
C GLU A 9 -2.91 10.70 39.22
N ARG A 10 -4.12 10.26 39.62
CA ARG A 10 -4.63 8.91 39.28
C ARG A 10 -4.85 8.74 37.79
N VAL A 11 -5.36 9.77 37.09
CA VAL A 11 -5.55 9.74 35.62
C VAL A 11 -4.22 9.78 34.88
N LEU A 12 -3.23 10.56 35.36
CA LEU A 12 -1.88 10.57 34.80
C LEU A 12 -1.19 9.22 34.93
N ASN A 13 -1.35 8.54 36.06
CA ASN A 13 -0.80 7.19 36.26
C ASN A 13 -1.43 6.18 35.29
N LEU A 14 -2.72 6.30 34.96
CA LEU A 14 -3.38 5.50 33.94
C LEU A 14 -2.86 5.78 32.53
N SER A 15 -2.44 7.02 32.23
CA SER A 15 -1.90 7.38 30.90
C SER A 15 -0.47 6.86 30.65
N ALA A 16 0.24 6.43 31.71
CA ALA A 16 1.57 5.85 31.58
C ALA A 16 1.59 4.39 31.08
N PHE A 17 0.43 3.73 31.05
CA PHE A 17 0.32 2.33 30.61
C PHE A 17 0.13 2.22 29.10
N ASN A 18 1.21 2.39 28.37
CA ASN A 18 1.15 2.43 26.90
C ASN A 18 1.39 1.06 26.20
N GLU A 19 1.57 -0.06 26.93
CA GLU A 19 2.16 -1.22 26.27
C GLU A 19 1.36 -2.54 26.31
N ASP A 20 0.33 -2.69 27.16
CA ASP A 20 -0.42 -3.93 27.30
C ASP A 20 -1.89 -3.65 27.68
N SER A 21 -2.84 -4.21 26.92
CA SER A 21 -4.27 -4.14 27.22
C SER A 21 -4.63 -4.78 28.57
N ARG A 22 -3.86 -5.78 29.01
CA ARG A 22 -3.98 -6.41 30.31
C ARG A 22 -3.52 -5.48 31.42
N ALA A 23 -2.40 -4.76 31.19
CA ALA A 23 -1.93 -3.74 32.12
C ALA A 23 -2.95 -2.62 32.31
N ALA A 24 -3.69 -2.28 31.25
CA ALA A 24 -4.76 -1.31 31.29
C ALA A 24 -5.95 -1.76 32.16
N LEU A 25 -6.36 -3.02 32.06
CA LEU A 25 -7.43 -3.58 32.90
C LEU A 25 -7.00 -3.68 34.36
N ARG A 26 -5.73 -4.10 34.63
CA ARG A 26 -5.13 -4.07 35.97
C ARG A 26 -5.13 -2.69 36.59
N ALA A 27 -4.72 -1.67 35.83
CA ALA A 27 -4.69 -0.29 36.27
C ALA A 27 -6.09 0.24 36.58
N LEU A 28 -7.10 -0.09 35.80
CA LEU A 28 -8.49 0.21 36.09
C LEU A 28 -8.97 -0.48 37.38
N HIS A 29 -8.70 -1.76 37.51
CA HIS A 29 -9.07 -2.48 38.74
C HIS A 29 -8.40 -1.87 39.97
N ALA A 30 -7.09 -1.61 39.94
CA ALA A 30 -6.35 -0.97 41.02
C ALA A 30 -6.89 0.45 41.33
N HIS A 31 -7.31 1.21 40.32
CA HIS A 31 -7.91 2.52 40.49
C HIS A 31 -9.21 2.48 41.27
N PHE A 32 -10.06 1.49 40.98
CA PHE A 32 -11.36 1.33 41.62
C PHE A 32 -11.36 0.43 42.87
N ALA A 33 -10.24 -0.27 43.17
CA ALA A 33 -10.13 -1.18 44.31
C ALA A 33 -10.45 -0.51 45.67
N GLY A 34 -10.17 0.80 45.81
CA GLY A 34 -10.52 1.55 47.00
C GLY A 34 -12.02 1.87 47.11
N ASP A 35 -12.72 1.99 45.99
CA ASP A 35 -14.16 2.26 45.93
C ASP A 35 -14.98 0.99 45.95
N PHE A 36 -14.47 -0.07 45.32
CA PHE A 36 -15.13 -1.38 45.12
C PHE A 36 -14.22 -2.56 45.44
N PRO A 37 -13.76 -2.71 46.71
CA PRO A 37 -12.73 -3.69 47.08
C PRO A 37 -13.17 -5.14 46.86
N ASP A 38 -14.47 -5.44 46.91
CA ASP A 38 -15.03 -6.80 46.82
C ASP A 38 -15.66 -7.08 45.46
N CYS A 39 -15.37 -6.27 44.45
CA CYS A 39 -16.00 -6.39 43.15
C CYS A 39 -15.04 -7.04 42.11
N SER A 40 -15.60 -7.89 41.27
CA SER A 40 -14.96 -8.29 40.01
C SER A 40 -15.06 -7.15 39.00
N LEU A 41 -14.09 -7.10 38.06
CA LEU A 41 -14.11 -6.16 36.94
C LEU A 41 -14.00 -6.89 35.62
N ALA A 42 -15.01 -6.77 34.77
CA ALA A 42 -15.00 -7.36 33.43
C ALA A 42 -15.01 -6.27 32.35
N LEU A 43 -14.30 -6.53 31.27
CA LEU A 43 -14.34 -5.76 30.02
C LEU A 43 -15.08 -6.60 28.98
N LEU A 44 -16.25 -6.11 28.55
CA LEU A 44 -17.11 -6.79 27.59
C LEU A 44 -17.09 -6.04 26.26
N LEU A 45 -16.71 -6.72 25.19
CA LEU A 45 -16.70 -6.18 23.83
C LEU A 45 -18.08 -6.35 23.20
N VAL A 46 -18.64 -5.26 22.66
CA VAL A 46 -19.93 -5.25 21.96
C VAL A 46 -19.83 -4.76 20.51
N ARG A 47 -18.69 -4.21 20.13
CA ARG A 47 -18.44 -3.81 18.75
C ARG A 47 -18.60 -5.02 17.82
N ASP A 48 -19.30 -4.82 16.71
CA ASP A 48 -19.57 -5.85 15.71
C ASP A 48 -20.34 -7.08 16.24
N GLN A 49 -21.03 -6.94 17.39
CA GLN A 49 -21.91 -7.96 17.92
C GLN A 49 -23.40 -7.59 17.69
N ALA A 50 -24.26 -8.61 17.59
CA ALA A 50 -25.70 -8.38 17.55
C ALA A 50 -26.19 -7.80 18.91
N PRO A 51 -27.28 -7.04 18.94
CA PRO A 51 -27.85 -6.50 20.18
C PRO A 51 -28.06 -7.57 21.27
N GLY A 52 -27.64 -7.25 22.49
CA GLY A 52 -27.75 -8.17 23.63
C GLY A 52 -26.64 -9.23 23.71
N ARG A 53 -25.65 -9.20 22.82
CA ARG A 53 -24.49 -10.10 22.82
C ARG A 53 -23.23 -9.36 23.18
N CYS A 54 -22.32 -10.05 23.88
CA CYS A 54 -21.00 -9.50 24.16
C CYS A 54 -19.94 -10.60 24.19
N ARG A 55 -18.68 -10.21 24.01
CA ARG A 55 -17.53 -11.09 24.19
C ARG A 55 -16.70 -10.63 25.39
N LEU A 56 -16.19 -11.58 26.15
CA LEU A 56 -15.34 -11.28 27.30
C LEU A 56 -13.93 -10.94 26.83
N ALA A 57 -13.57 -9.67 26.90
CA ALA A 57 -12.24 -9.17 26.51
C ALA A 57 -11.23 -9.21 27.68
N GLY A 58 -11.71 -9.21 28.92
CA GLY A 58 -10.84 -9.31 30.10
C GLY A 58 -11.66 -9.40 31.38
N LEU A 59 -11.07 -10.02 32.42
CA LEU A 59 -11.72 -10.23 33.71
C LEU A 59 -10.67 -10.22 34.83
N ILE A 60 -10.94 -9.49 35.91
CA ILE A 60 -10.21 -9.54 37.17
C ILE A 60 -11.20 -9.90 38.26
N GLY A 61 -10.86 -10.92 39.06
CA GLY A 61 -11.66 -11.38 40.18
C GLY A 61 -11.64 -10.39 41.37
N PRO A 62 -12.52 -10.61 42.36
CA PRO A 62 -12.55 -9.79 43.58
C PRO A 62 -11.24 -9.85 44.39
N ASP A 63 -10.49 -10.94 44.24
CA ASP A 63 -9.16 -11.17 44.86
C ASP A 63 -7.99 -10.52 44.07
N GLY A 64 -8.28 -9.86 42.96
CA GLY A 64 -7.29 -9.30 42.05
C GLY A 64 -6.68 -10.30 41.08
N THR A 65 -7.14 -11.56 41.07
CA THR A 65 -6.64 -12.59 40.15
C THR A 65 -7.17 -12.32 38.72
N GLU A 66 -6.27 -12.36 37.74
CA GLU A 66 -6.64 -12.20 36.34
C GLU A 66 -7.18 -13.52 35.76
N HIS A 67 -8.35 -13.45 35.17
CA HIS A 67 -8.99 -14.52 34.42
C HIS A 67 -9.15 -14.10 32.95
N VAL A 68 -8.03 -13.75 32.30
CA VAL A 68 -8.04 -13.25 30.92
C VAL A 68 -7.84 -14.43 29.97
N PRO A 69 -8.64 -14.55 28.90
CA PRO A 69 -8.32 -15.46 27.81
C PRO A 69 -6.91 -15.14 27.27
N ASN A 70 -6.18 -16.18 26.87
CA ASN A 70 -4.79 -16.04 26.40
C ASN A 70 -4.68 -15.35 25.00
N VAL A 71 -5.62 -14.49 24.68
CA VAL A 71 -5.81 -13.77 23.41
C VAL A 71 -5.73 -12.30 23.70
N ASP A 72 -5.08 -11.54 22.82
CA ASP A 72 -5.09 -10.08 22.84
C ASP A 72 -6.54 -9.58 22.82
N PRO A 73 -7.03 -8.84 23.86
CA PRO A 73 -8.41 -8.35 23.90
C PRO A 73 -8.80 -7.45 22.71
N LEU A 74 -7.82 -7.02 21.91
CA LEU A 74 -7.97 -6.16 20.75
C LEU A 74 -7.56 -6.84 19.44
N GLY A 75 -7.05 -8.07 19.51
CA GLY A 75 -6.71 -8.91 18.36
C GLY A 75 -7.94 -9.56 17.72
N GLU A 76 -7.84 -10.83 17.35
CA GLU A 76 -8.91 -11.58 16.70
C GLU A 76 -10.12 -11.75 17.63
N HIS A 77 -11.05 -10.80 17.62
CA HIS A 77 -12.24 -10.77 18.44
C HIS A 77 -13.14 -12.02 18.32
N GLN A 78 -13.05 -12.74 17.21
CA GLN A 78 -13.85 -13.94 16.94
C GLN A 78 -13.48 -15.11 17.85
N THR A 79 -12.30 -15.13 18.44
CA THR A 79 -11.83 -16.19 19.34
C THR A 79 -12.19 -15.97 20.80
N LEU A 80 -12.66 -14.75 21.16
CA LEU A 80 -13.07 -14.43 22.52
C LEU A 80 -14.39 -15.14 22.90
N PRO A 81 -14.57 -15.59 24.15
CA PRO A 81 -15.81 -16.19 24.61
C PRO A 81 -17.00 -15.29 24.35
N LEU A 82 -18.03 -15.83 23.68
CA LEU A 82 -19.28 -15.14 23.36
C LEU A 82 -20.35 -15.47 24.40
N PHE A 83 -21.03 -14.44 24.89
CA PHE A 83 -22.17 -14.54 25.80
C PHE A 83 -23.39 -13.91 25.17
N GLU A 84 -24.53 -14.63 25.26
CA GLU A 84 -25.84 -14.26 24.69
C GLU A 84 -26.99 -14.61 25.61
N ASP A 85 -26.67 -14.83 26.90
CA ASP A 85 -27.68 -15.12 27.92
C ASP A 85 -28.43 -13.85 28.36
N GLU A 86 -29.46 -14.03 29.18
CA GLU A 86 -30.33 -12.93 29.66
C GLU A 86 -29.52 -11.88 30.45
N LEU A 87 -28.51 -12.30 31.23
CA LEU A 87 -27.68 -11.39 32.00
C LEU A 87 -26.82 -10.55 31.06
N ALA A 88 -26.21 -11.15 30.03
CA ALA A 88 -25.46 -10.44 29.01
C ALA A 88 -26.33 -9.36 28.35
N ALA A 89 -27.53 -9.73 27.90
CA ALA A 89 -28.45 -8.80 27.27
C ALA A 89 -28.85 -7.61 28.20
N ARG A 90 -28.98 -7.86 29.48
CA ARG A 90 -29.29 -6.81 30.47
C ARG A 90 -28.10 -5.90 30.77
N ILE A 91 -26.88 -6.44 30.86
CA ILE A 91 -25.66 -5.66 31.09
C ILE A 91 -25.39 -4.76 29.91
N VAL A 92 -25.45 -5.26 28.66
CA VAL A 92 -25.11 -4.48 27.48
C VAL A 92 -26.32 -3.75 26.84
N HIS A 93 -27.36 -3.50 27.65
CA HIS A 93 -28.55 -2.84 27.16
C HIS A 93 -28.42 -1.33 27.04
N GLY A 94 -28.77 -0.78 25.89
CA GLY A 94 -28.80 0.65 25.65
C GLY A 94 -27.39 1.28 25.54
N ASN A 95 -27.30 2.57 25.84
CA ASN A 95 -26.06 3.37 25.73
C ASN A 95 -25.78 4.18 27.02
N THR A 96 -26.45 3.87 28.11
CA THR A 96 -26.33 4.61 29.37
C THR A 96 -25.89 3.69 30.50
N ALA A 97 -25.05 4.22 31.39
CA ALA A 97 -24.62 3.49 32.58
C ALA A 97 -25.84 3.14 33.46
N HIS A 98 -25.85 1.93 33.98
CA HIS A 98 -26.99 1.44 34.81
C HIS A 98 -26.54 0.33 35.76
N VAL A 99 -27.42 0.03 36.74
CA VAL A 99 -27.23 -1.07 37.68
C VAL A 99 -28.18 -2.20 37.31
N VAL A 100 -27.65 -3.43 37.30
CA VAL A 100 -28.39 -4.67 37.05
C VAL A 100 -28.42 -5.46 38.34
N GLU A 101 -29.58 -5.57 38.96
CA GLU A 101 -29.80 -6.52 40.08
C GLU A 101 -29.98 -7.93 39.48
N VAL A 102 -29.19 -8.88 40.00
CA VAL A 102 -29.17 -10.27 39.48
C VAL A 102 -29.93 -11.19 40.43
N PRO A 103 -31.18 -11.60 40.07
CA PRO A 103 -31.94 -12.50 40.92
C PRO A 103 -31.27 -13.87 41.03
N PRO A 104 -31.52 -14.61 42.13
CA PRO A 104 -30.89 -15.92 42.36
C PRO A 104 -31.07 -16.91 41.18
N THR A 105 -32.18 -16.82 40.45
CA THR A 105 -32.46 -17.66 39.29
C THR A 105 -31.55 -17.39 38.09
N GLN A 106 -30.94 -16.24 37.99
CA GLN A 106 -30.04 -15.85 36.89
C GLN A 106 -28.54 -15.96 37.28
N ARG A 107 -28.21 -16.23 38.55
CA ARG A 107 -26.81 -16.39 39.01
C ARG A 107 -26.12 -17.65 38.51
N ALA A 108 -26.86 -18.57 37.95
CA ALA A 108 -26.35 -19.79 37.30
C ALA A 108 -26.22 -19.66 35.79
N SER A 109 -26.35 -18.44 35.22
CA SER A 109 -26.05 -18.20 33.80
C SER A 109 -24.56 -18.23 33.52
N LEU A 110 -24.13 -18.51 32.28
CA LEU A 110 -22.74 -18.63 31.92
C LEU A 110 -21.96 -17.35 32.23
N LEU A 111 -22.53 -16.17 31.91
CA LEU A 111 -21.87 -14.92 32.23
C LEU A 111 -21.85 -14.65 33.74
N ALA A 112 -22.89 -15.03 34.47
CA ALA A 112 -22.90 -14.87 35.92
C ALA A 112 -21.82 -15.73 36.61
N GLU A 113 -21.65 -16.98 36.19
CA GLU A 113 -20.58 -17.84 36.71
C GLU A 113 -19.21 -17.22 36.49
N VAL A 114 -18.94 -16.69 35.29
CA VAL A 114 -17.70 -16.02 34.95
C VAL A 114 -17.51 -14.77 35.80
N LEU A 115 -18.54 -13.99 36.07
CA LEU A 115 -18.51 -12.78 36.90
C LEU A 115 -18.53 -13.07 38.41
N PHE A 116 -18.30 -14.31 38.85
CA PHE A 116 -18.30 -14.76 40.27
C PHE A 116 -19.67 -14.68 40.93
N ALA A 117 -20.72 -15.11 40.20
CA ALA A 117 -22.10 -15.16 40.63
C ALA A 117 -22.59 -13.86 41.29
N PRO A 118 -22.54 -12.73 40.65
CA PRO A 118 -22.85 -11.44 41.24
C PRO A 118 -24.32 -11.36 41.63
N ALA A 119 -24.60 -10.63 42.72
CA ALA A 119 -25.97 -10.22 43.10
C ALA A 119 -26.35 -8.87 42.49
N ALA A 120 -25.38 -8.03 42.21
CA ALA A 120 -25.53 -6.76 41.47
C ALA A 120 -24.36 -6.51 40.53
N VAL A 121 -24.64 -5.89 39.37
CA VAL A 121 -23.64 -5.48 38.39
C VAL A 121 -23.82 -4.02 38.08
N LEU A 122 -22.78 -3.22 38.23
CA LEU A 122 -22.70 -1.85 37.71
C LEU A 122 -22.13 -1.87 36.31
N ALA A 123 -22.96 -1.55 35.32
CA ALA A 123 -22.63 -1.62 33.90
C ALA A 123 -22.39 -0.21 33.34
N ILE A 124 -21.21 0.02 32.74
CA ILE A 124 -20.79 1.31 32.23
C ILE A 124 -20.38 1.21 30.78
N PRO A 125 -21.05 1.94 29.87
CA PRO A 125 -20.70 1.93 28.46
C PRO A 125 -19.40 2.69 28.21
N VAL A 126 -18.56 2.13 27.35
CA VAL A 126 -17.31 2.74 26.90
C VAL A 126 -17.43 3.05 25.41
N ALA A 127 -17.46 4.32 25.08
CA ALA A 127 -17.54 4.80 23.71
C ALA A 127 -16.18 5.21 23.18
N ASN A 128 -15.90 4.89 21.90
CA ASN A 128 -14.75 5.39 21.17
C ASN A 128 -15.25 6.12 19.92
N ALA A 129 -14.83 7.37 19.73
CA ALA A 129 -15.26 8.22 18.62
C ALA A 129 -16.78 8.30 18.42
N GLY A 130 -17.53 8.31 19.52
CA GLY A 130 -18.99 8.37 19.48
C GLY A 130 -19.70 7.04 19.25
N GLN A 131 -18.98 5.95 19.05
CA GLN A 131 -19.53 4.60 18.91
C GLN A 131 -19.27 3.77 20.17
N LEU A 132 -20.30 3.05 20.62
CA LEU A 132 -20.18 2.11 21.72
C LEU A 132 -19.28 0.94 21.29
N SER A 133 -18.20 0.72 22.02
CA SER A 133 -17.22 -0.33 21.71
C SER A 133 -17.19 -1.43 22.75
N HIS A 134 -17.26 -1.07 24.03
CA HIS A 134 -17.16 -1.99 25.16
C HIS A 134 -18.13 -1.60 26.28
N TRP A 135 -18.27 -2.52 27.23
CA TRP A 135 -18.86 -2.25 28.54
C TRP A 135 -17.87 -2.65 29.63
N LEU A 136 -17.75 -1.83 30.65
CA LEU A 136 -17.14 -2.21 31.92
C LEU A 136 -18.22 -2.64 32.89
N ALA A 137 -18.05 -3.84 33.45
CA ALA A 137 -18.99 -4.44 34.39
C ALA A 137 -18.29 -4.70 35.73
N PHE A 138 -18.75 -4.05 36.79
CA PHE A 138 -18.34 -4.32 38.16
C PHE A 138 -19.35 -5.24 38.79
N GLY A 139 -18.97 -6.50 39.08
CA GLY A 139 -19.82 -7.48 39.69
C GLY A 139 -19.61 -7.57 41.22
N SER A 140 -20.66 -7.48 42.00
CA SER A 140 -20.64 -7.68 43.45
C SER A 140 -21.56 -8.83 43.89
N THR A 141 -21.10 -9.63 44.85
CA THR A 141 -21.96 -10.68 45.48
C THR A 141 -22.97 -10.09 46.46
N LEU A 142 -22.89 -8.83 46.81
CA LEU A 142 -23.82 -8.12 47.66
C LEU A 142 -24.94 -7.50 46.82
N ALA A 143 -26.20 -7.80 47.16
CA ALA A 143 -27.36 -7.13 46.59
C ALA A 143 -27.38 -5.65 47.01
N HIS A 144 -27.92 -4.79 46.15
CA HIS A 144 -28.01 -3.33 46.39
C HIS A 144 -26.66 -2.65 46.74
N ARG A 145 -25.55 -3.24 46.23
CA ARG A 145 -24.18 -2.72 46.46
C ARG A 145 -23.97 -1.37 45.80
N PHE A 146 -24.58 -1.10 44.66
CA PHE A 146 -24.39 0.11 43.89
C PHE A 146 -25.59 1.02 43.98
N ASP A 147 -25.32 2.32 44.19
CA ASP A 147 -26.29 3.38 44.20
C ASP A 147 -26.11 4.36 43.02
N ARG A 148 -26.96 5.39 42.98
CA ARG A 148 -26.88 6.42 41.92
C ARG A 148 -25.63 7.28 42.05
N ALA A 149 -25.11 7.54 43.24
CA ALA A 149 -23.87 8.30 43.43
C ALA A 149 -22.64 7.53 42.98
N ASP A 150 -22.62 6.19 43.17
CA ASP A 150 -21.60 5.29 42.61
C ASP A 150 -21.59 5.37 41.10
N LEU A 151 -22.77 5.34 40.47
CA LEU A 151 -22.92 5.39 39.02
C LEU A 151 -22.38 6.72 38.44
N GLU A 152 -22.72 7.84 39.01
CA GLU A 152 -22.27 9.16 38.56
C GLU A 152 -20.74 9.34 38.76
N ARG A 153 -20.19 8.85 39.85
CA ARG A 153 -18.77 8.89 40.15
C ARG A 153 -17.94 8.02 39.21
N VAL A 154 -18.36 6.79 39.00
CA VAL A 154 -17.64 5.84 38.18
C VAL A 154 -17.74 6.15 36.69
N LEU A 155 -18.89 6.66 36.22
CA LEU A 155 -19.12 7.02 34.82
C LEU A 155 -18.07 7.98 34.27
N LEU A 156 -17.77 9.06 35.03
CA LEU A 156 -16.77 10.04 34.61
C LEU A 156 -15.36 9.44 34.56
N HIS A 157 -14.98 8.69 35.60
CA HIS A 157 -13.67 8.06 35.69
C HIS A 157 -13.46 6.98 34.64
N VAL A 158 -14.45 6.13 34.41
CA VAL A 158 -14.39 5.06 33.41
C VAL A 158 -14.26 5.64 32.01
N ASN A 159 -15.06 6.64 31.65
CA ASN A 159 -14.96 7.23 30.32
C ASN A 159 -13.63 7.96 30.10
N LEU A 160 -13.11 8.62 31.12
CA LEU A 160 -11.79 9.25 31.04
C LEU A 160 -10.68 8.21 30.92
N ALA A 161 -10.68 7.19 31.77
CA ALA A 161 -9.70 6.10 31.74
C ALA A 161 -9.82 5.25 30.47
N ALA A 162 -11.03 4.93 30.04
CA ALA A 162 -11.29 4.18 28.82
C ALA A 162 -10.80 4.94 27.57
N SER A 163 -11.00 6.25 27.50
CA SER A 163 -10.49 7.06 26.39
C SER A 163 -8.96 7.07 26.31
N LEU A 164 -8.29 7.00 27.45
CA LEU A 164 -6.82 6.93 27.54
C LEU A 164 -6.27 5.54 27.20
N ILE A 165 -7.07 4.50 27.35
CA ILE A 165 -6.68 3.09 27.11
C ILE A 165 -7.08 2.64 25.71
N VAL A 166 -8.31 2.91 25.29
CA VAL A 166 -8.85 2.43 24.01
C VAL A 166 -8.21 3.14 22.81
N ARG A 167 -7.90 4.45 22.93
CA ARG A 167 -7.25 5.22 21.85
C ARG A 167 -5.85 4.70 21.48
N PRO A 168 -4.91 4.53 22.41
CA PRO A 168 -3.59 3.98 22.09
C PRO A 168 -3.66 2.57 21.46
N LEU A 169 -4.59 1.75 21.93
CA LEU A 169 -4.75 0.38 21.45
C LEU A 169 -5.32 0.34 20.03
N ALA A 170 -6.32 1.16 19.74
CA ALA A 170 -6.86 1.30 18.38
C ALA A 170 -5.79 1.87 17.42
N LEU A 171 -4.98 2.82 17.87
CA LEU A 171 -3.87 3.38 17.09
C LEU A 171 -2.82 2.32 16.79
N ARG A 172 -2.46 1.48 17.75
CA ARG A 172 -1.51 0.37 17.56
C ARG A 172 -2.03 -0.67 16.59
N ALA A 173 -3.29 -1.09 16.73
CA ALA A 173 -3.90 -2.03 15.79
C ALA A 173 -3.87 -1.48 14.35
N LEU A 174 -4.18 -0.20 14.18
CA LEU A 174 -4.09 0.49 12.90
C LEU A 174 -2.64 0.55 12.38
N THR A 175 -1.68 0.86 13.25
CA THR A 175 -0.26 0.89 12.89
C THR A 175 0.24 -0.49 12.48
N GLN A 176 -0.11 -1.53 13.22
CA GLN A 176 0.28 -2.91 12.89
C GLN A 176 -0.30 -3.38 11.56
N GLU A 177 -1.59 -3.05 11.30
CA GLU A 177 -2.22 -3.37 10.02
C GLU A 177 -1.57 -2.60 8.86
N THR A 178 -1.27 -1.31 9.06
CA THR A 178 -0.56 -0.48 8.08
C THR A 178 0.84 -1.04 7.79
N GLU A 179 1.58 -1.45 8.81
CA GLU A 179 2.91 -2.06 8.66
C GLU A 179 2.84 -3.43 7.97
N ARG A 180 1.78 -4.21 8.23
CA ARG A 180 1.55 -5.47 7.52
C ARG A 180 1.30 -5.23 6.03
N GLN A 181 0.37 -4.34 5.71
CA GLN A 181 0.06 -3.97 4.31
C GLN A 181 1.29 -3.42 3.60
N ARG A 182 2.10 -2.60 4.28
CA ARG A 182 3.36 -2.09 3.74
C ARG A 182 4.33 -3.22 3.37
N ARG A 183 4.52 -4.22 4.25
CA ARG A 183 5.38 -5.38 3.95
C ARG A 183 4.89 -6.22 2.78
N GLU A 184 3.57 -6.38 2.64
CA GLU A 184 2.98 -7.08 1.50
C GLU A 184 3.28 -6.34 0.18
N ILE A 185 3.19 -5.01 0.17
CA ILE A 185 3.53 -4.17 -1.00
C ILE A 185 5.05 -4.17 -1.25
N GLU A 186 5.88 -4.11 -0.21
CA GLU A 186 7.34 -4.23 -0.33
C GLU A 186 7.74 -5.57 -0.96
N GLY A 187 7.09 -6.67 -0.57
CA GLY A 187 7.31 -7.98 -1.20
C GLY A 187 6.94 -8.00 -2.69
N LEU A 188 5.89 -7.31 -3.09
CA LEU A 188 5.53 -7.15 -4.50
C LEU A 188 6.59 -6.33 -5.27
N ALA A 189 7.08 -5.24 -4.67
CA ALA A 189 8.14 -4.42 -5.27
C ALA A 189 9.45 -5.19 -5.47
N ASP A 190 9.80 -6.08 -4.53
CA ASP A 190 10.97 -6.93 -4.67
C ASP A 190 10.81 -7.94 -5.82
N ILE A 191 9.62 -8.52 -5.99
CA ILE A 191 9.31 -9.37 -7.15
C ILE A 191 9.44 -8.55 -8.45
N GLN A 192 8.90 -7.34 -8.48
CA GLN A 192 8.96 -6.47 -9.64
C GLN A 192 10.41 -6.13 -10.04
N LYS A 193 11.28 -5.83 -9.08
CA LYS A 193 12.72 -5.61 -9.34
C LYS A 193 13.42 -6.81 -9.97
N LEU A 194 13.02 -8.04 -9.59
CA LEU A 194 13.57 -9.26 -10.18
C LEU A 194 13.16 -9.48 -11.64
N LEU A 195 12.10 -8.81 -12.11
CA LEU A 195 11.65 -8.89 -13.50
C LEU A 195 12.36 -7.88 -14.40
N LEU A 196 12.97 -6.83 -13.83
CA LEU A 196 13.74 -5.87 -14.62
C LEU A 196 14.95 -6.55 -15.26
N PRO A 197 15.37 -6.13 -16.46
CA PRO A 197 16.45 -6.78 -17.19
C PRO A 197 17.78 -6.65 -16.46
N ASP A 198 18.48 -7.77 -16.32
CA ASP A 198 19.88 -7.80 -15.87
C ASP A 198 20.74 -7.16 -16.94
N SER A 199 21.24 -5.95 -16.74
CA SER A 199 22.17 -5.17 -17.57
C SER A 199 22.73 -5.94 -18.78
N PRO A 200 21.97 -6.15 -19.87
CA PRO A 200 22.37 -7.04 -20.94
C PRO A 200 23.62 -6.51 -21.68
N GLN A 201 24.56 -7.40 -21.99
CA GLN A 201 25.70 -7.05 -22.83
C GLN A 201 25.26 -7.09 -24.31
N ILE A 202 25.25 -5.93 -24.96
CA ILE A 202 24.82 -5.75 -26.35
C ILE A 202 25.97 -5.09 -27.10
N ARG A 203 26.58 -5.81 -28.04
CA ARG A 203 27.68 -5.27 -28.84
C ARG A 203 27.16 -4.14 -29.75
N GLY A 204 27.88 -3.01 -29.79
CA GLY A 204 27.47 -1.85 -30.58
C GLY A 204 26.44 -0.94 -29.93
N LEU A 205 26.04 -1.20 -28.66
CA LEU A 205 25.14 -0.36 -27.91
C LEU A 205 25.78 0.00 -26.56
N GLN A 206 25.77 1.31 -26.24
CA GLN A 206 26.00 1.84 -24.89
C GLN A 206 24.65 2.32 -24.36
N TYR A 207 24.37 2.08 -23.07
CA TYR A 207 23.09 2.50 -22.50
C TYR A 207 23.19 2.84 -21.02
N ALA A 208 22.21 3.60 -20.54
CA ALA A 208 21.96 3.85 -19.13
C ALA A 208 20.46 3.88 -18.88
N VAL A 209 20.03 3.41 -17.72
CA VAL A 209 18.62 3.36 -17.32
C VAL A 209 18.46 3.94 -15.93
N HIS A 210 17.46 4.81 -15.78
CA HIS A 210 16.90 5.21 -14.51
C HIS A 210 15.46 4.69 -14.43
N TRP A 211 15.15 3.95 -13.38
CA TRP A 211 13.82 3.47 -13.06
C TRP A 211 13.58 3.70 -11.59
N GLN A 212 12.60 4.52 -11.26
CA GLN A 212 12.33 4.94 -9.89
C GLN A 212 10.83 5.01 -9.64
N PRO A 213 10.30 4.10 -8.80
CA PRO A 213 8.93 4.18 -8.33
C PRO A 213 8.67 5.46 -7.52
N ALA A 214 7.51 6.07 -7.71
CA ALA A 214 7.02 7.16 -6.85
C ALA A 214 6.61 6.64 -5.46
N ALA A 215 6.11 5.42 -5.40
CA ALA A 215 5.74 4.71 -4.19
C ALA A 215 6.62 3.46 -4.02
N THR A 216 6.13 2.44 -3.32
CA THR A 216 6.88 1.20 -3.08
C THR A 216 6.98 0.34 -4.34
N ALA A 217 5.95 0.34 -5.20
CA ALA A 217 5.88 -0.43 -6.45
C ALA A 217 5.43 0.48 -7.60
N ALA A 218 5.88 0.20 -8.82
CA ALA A 218 5.73 1.06 -10.00
C ALA A 218 4.72 0.50 -11.03
N GLY A 219 4.00 1.39 -11.71
CA GLY A 219 3.31 1.12 -12.97
C GLY A 219 4.25 1.11 -14.17
N ASP A 220 5.40 1.75 -14.03
CA ASP A 220 6.43 1.80 -15.06
C ASP A 220 7.13 0.47 -15.30
N TYR A 221 7.39 0.19 -16.57
CA TYR A 221 8.11 -0.99 -17.04
C TYR A 221 9.14 -0.63 -18.09
N TYR A 222 10.30 -1.29 -18.08
CA TYR A 222 11.21 -1.28 -19.21
C TYR A 222 11.79 -2.68 -19.46
N GLU A 223 12.11 -2.96 -20.73
CA GLU A 223 12.85 -4.14 -21.18
C GLU A 223 13.92 -3.67 -22.17
N LEU A 224 15.12 -4.16 -22.02
CA LEU A 224 16.21 -4.02 -23.01
C LEU A 224 16.86 -5.39 -23.20
N THR A 225 16.87 -5.88 -24.42
CA THR A 225 17.31 -7.26 -24.68
C THR A 225 18.05 -7.40 -25.99
N ASN A 226 19.03 -8.32 -26.01
CA ASN A 226 19.71 -8.76 -27.23
C ASN A 226 18.78 -9.74 -27.98
N ILE A 227 18.35 -9.33 -29.16
CA ILE A 227 17.45 -10.12 -30.02
C ILE A 227 18.18 -10.74 -31.24
N THR A 228 19.51 -10.76 -31.26
CA THR A 228 20.30 -11.33 -32.37
C THR A 228 19.93 -12.79 -32.68
N ARG A 229 19.43 -13.52 -31.69
CA ARG A 229 18.93 -14.91 -31.90
C ARG A 229 17.75 -15.01 -32.90
N PHE A 230 16.99 -13.92 -33.04
CA PHE A 230 15.86 -13.81 -33.96
C PHE A 230 16.23 -13.20 -35.32
N ALA A 231 17.52 -12.85 -35.51
CA ALA A 231 17.99 -12.26 -36.74
C ALA A 231 17.87 -13.29 -37.92
N PRO A 232 17.61 -12.78 -39.13
CA PRO A 232 17.52 -13.64 -40.31
C PRO A 232 18.87 -14.31 -40.57
N PRO A 233 18.89 -15.40 -41.36
CA PRO A 233 20.12 -16.19 -41.60
C PRO A 233 21.29 -15.39 -42.17
N GLU A 234 21.02 -14.38 -42.97
CA GLU A 234 22.00 -13.51 -43.60
C GLU A 234 22.62 -12.45 -42.67
N PHE A 235 22.08 -12.30 -41.44
CA PHE A 235 22.56 -11.30 -40.48
C PHE A 235 24.02 -11.63 -40.02
N PRO A 236 24.94 -10.64 -40.04
CA PRO A 236 26.33 -10.84 -39.60
C PRO A 236 26.38 -11.12 -38.09
N ARG A 237 26.91 -12.28 -37.69
CA ARG A 237 27.00 -12.72 -36.30
C ARG A 237 28.23 -12.24 -35.55
N ASP A 238 29.24 -11.69 -36.23
CA ASP A 238 30.51 -11.21 -35.72
C ASP A 238 30.55 -9.67 -35.48
N GLY A 239 29.52 -8.95 -35.94
CA GLY A 239 29.35 -7.51 -35.76
C GLY A 239 28.58 -7.08 -34.50
N ALA A 240 27.95 -5.90 -34.61
CA ALA A 240 27.03 -5.40 -33.59
C ALA A 240 25.78 -6.27 -33.48
N ASP A 241 25.20 -6.31 -32.28
CA ASP A 241 24.02 -7.11 -31.99
C ASP A 241 22.74 -6.38 -32.39
N MET A 242 21.72 -7.16 -32.80
CA MET A 242 20.35 -6.65 -32.84
C MET A 242 19.82 -6.53 -31.40
N TRP A 243 19.12 -5.46 -31.14
CA TRP A 243 18.50 -5.26 -29.83
C TRP A 243 17.07 -4.75 -29.93
N GLY A 244 16.31 -5.01 -28.87
CA GLY A 244 14.96 -4.52 -28.67
C GLY A 244 14.85 -3.79 -27.36
N VAL A 245 14.02 -2.75 -27.33
CA VAL A 245 13.66 -1.97 -26.13
C VAL A 245 12.16 -1.78 -26.06
N ILE A 246 11.60 -1.89 -24.86
CA ILE A 246 10.23 -1.51 -24.54
C ILE A 246 10.27 -0.61 -23.32
N VAL A 247 9.55 0.51 -23.35
CA VAL A 247 9.23 1.32 -22.19
C VAL A 247 7.72 1.46 -22.15
N GLY A 248 7.13 1.27 -21.00
CA GLY A 248 5.68 1.33 -20.86
C GLY A 248 5.27 1.83 -19.48
N ASP A 249 4.04 2.30 -19.40
CA ASP A 249 3.44 2.81 -18.18
C ASP A 249 1.98 2.37 -18.11
N VAL A 250 1.62 1.77 -16.97
CA VAL A 250 0.26 1.30 -16.67
C VAL A 250 -0.54 2.43 -16.05
N SER A 251 -1.74 2.68 -16.55
CA SER A 251 -2.64 3.71 -16.02
C SER A 251 -2.91 3.52 -14.52
N GLY A 252 -2.58 4.53 -13.72
CA GLY A 252 -2.66 4.50 -12.25
C GLY A 252 -1.33 4.12 -11.60
N HIS A 253 -1.31 4.00 -10.30
CA HIS A 253 -0.08 3.79 -9.52
C HIS A 253 -0.26 2.77 -8.40
N GLY A 254 0.86 2.34 -7.80
CA GLY A 254 0.89 1.46 -6.64
C GLY A 254 0.70 -0.02 -6.99
N ALA A 255 0.25 -0.83 -6.03
CA ALA A 255 0.23 -2.29 -6.12
C ALA A 255 -0.58 -2.85 -7.30
N ALA A 256 -1.68 -2.19 -7.67
CA ALA A 256 -2.52 -2.64 -8.79
C ALA A 256 -1.78 -2.48 -10.13
N ALA A 257 -1.20 -1.31 -10.38
CA ALA A 257 -0.40 -1.06 -11.59
C ALA A 257 0.83 -1.97 -11.64
N ALA A 258 1.51 -2.18 -10.50
CA ALA A 258 2.64 -3.11 -10.40
C ALA A 258 2.27 -4.56 -10.75
N MET A 259 1.09 -5.04 -10.36
CA MET A 259 0.61 -6.37 -10.77
C MET A 259 0.36 -6.48 -12.27
N GLU A 260 -0.06 -5.40 -12.91
CA GLU A 260 -0.26 -5.38 -14.36
C GLU A 260 1.08 -5.34 -15.11
N THR A 261 2.11 -4.67 -14.60
CA THR A 261 3.47 -4.76 -15.16
C THR A 261 4.04 -6.16 -15.06
N VAL A 262 3.82 -6.87 -13.94
CA VAL A 262 4.19 -8.28 -13.77
C VAL A 262 3.45 -9.18 -14.79
N GLN A 263 2.16 -8.94 -15.00
CA GLN A 263 1.38 -9.67 -16.01
C GLN A 263 1.90 -9.40 -17.42
N PHE A 264 2.20 -8.12 -17.74
CA PHE A 264 2.78 -7.71 -19.01
C PHE A 264 4.09 -8.46 -19.28
N ASP A 265 5.03 -8.44 -18.33
CA ASP A 265 6.30 -9.14 -18.42
C ASP A 265 6.12 -10.66 -18.64
N ALA A 266 5.25 -11.29 -17.85
CA ALA A 266 4.98 -12.71 -17.97
C ALA A 266 4.46 -13.09 -19.37
N ILE A 267 3.58 -12.26 -19.96
CA ILE A 267 3.08 -12.47 -21.33
C ILE A 267 4.21 -12.23 -22.34
N LEU A 268 4.97 -11.14 -22.20
CA LEU A 268 6.08 -10.80 -23.08
C LEU A 268 7.11 -11.94 -23.18
N ARG A 269 7.47 -12.56 -22.05
CA ARG A 269 8.42 -13.69 -22.00
C ARG A 269 7.90 -14.94 -22.71
N THR A 270 6.61 -15.07 -22.96
CA THR A 270 6.05 -16.19 -23.75
C THR A 270 6.11 -15.96 -25.25
N TYR A 271 6.43 -14.74 -25.71
CA TYR A 271 6.58 -14.44 -27.13
C TYR A 271 7.82 -15.12 -27.72
N LYS A 272 7.60 -15.93 -28.77
CA LYS A 272 8.68 -16.73 -29.41
C LYS A 272 9.08 -16.22 -30.80
N GLY A 273 8.46 -15.13 -31.26
CA GLY A 273 8.62 -14.66 -32.63
C GLY A 273 7.77 -15.47 -33.61
N GLY A 274 7.83 -15.05 -34.89
CA GLY A 274 7.11 -15.72 -35.95
C GLY A 274 5.65 -15.31 -36.17
N GLU A 275 5.15 -14.38 -35.35
CA GLU A 275 3.83 -13.79 -35.59
C GLU A 275 3.91 -12.61 -36.57
N SER A 276 2.86 -12.42 -37.35
CA SER A 276 2.73 -11.26 -38.25
C SER A 276 1.92 -10.15 -37.55
N PRO A 277 2.36 -8.87 -37.66
CA PRO A 277 3.59 -8.39 -38.29
C PRO A 277 4.84 -8.73 -37.49
N ALA A 278 6.01 -8.82 -38.14
CA ALA A 278 7.28 -9.03 -37.45
C ALA A 278 7.73 -7.79 -36.66
N GLY A 279 8.64 -7.94 -35.70
CA GLY A 279 9.24 -6.85 -34.95
C GLY A 279 8.35 -6.29 -33.82
N PRO A 280 8.52 -5.04 -33.42
CA PRO A 280 7.81 -4.42 -32.28
C PRO A 280 6.30 -4.56 -32.35
N ALA A 281 5.71 -4.37 -33.53
CA ALA A 281 4.27 -4.49 -33.73
C ALA A 281 3.74 -5.91 -33.45
N GLY A 282 4.45 -6.94 -33.85
CA GLY A 282 4.10 -8.33 -33.53
C GLY A 282 4.17 -8.62 -32.05
N VAL A 283 5.21 -8.11 -31.38
CA VAL A 283 5.36 -8.22 -29.93
C VAL A 283 4.17 -7.60 -29.21
N LEU A 284 3.86 -6.31 -29.49
CA LEU A 284 2.78 -5.63 -28.79
C LEU A 284 1.39 -6.14 -29.19
N SER A 285 1.17 -6.58 -30.43
CA SER A 285 -0.10 -7.25 -30.82
C SER A 285 -0.31 -8.55 -30.05
N TYR A 286 0.75 -9.35 -29.92
CA TYR A 286 0.71 -10.57 -29.10
C TYR A 286 0.40 -10.26 -27.65
N VAL A 287 1.16 -9.33 -27.04
CA VAL A 287 0.95 -8.95 -25.64
C VAL A 287 -0.47 -8.42 -25.45
N ASN A 288 -0.95 -7.51 -26.28
CA ASN A 288 -2.28 -6.92 -26.18
C ASN A 288 -3.40 -7.96 -26.16
N LYS A 289 -3.29 -8.98 -27.01
CA LYS A 289 -4.29 -10.05 -27.11
C LYS A 289 -4.48 -10.81 -25.80
N TYR A 290 -3.41 -11.03 -25.03
CA TYR A 290 -3.41 -11.78 -23.77
C TYR A 290 -3.47 -10.89 -22.54
N PHE A 291 -2.95 -9.66 -22.61
CA PHE A 291 -3.00 -8.63 -21.57
C PHE A 291 -4.43 -8.11 -21.37
N PHE A 292 -5.22 -8.03 -22.44
CA PHE A 292 -6.61 -7.61 -22.37
C PHE A 292 -7.43 -8.58 -21.52
N SER A 293 -7.68 -8.23 -20.27
CA SER A 293 -8.48 -9.01 -19.33
C SER A 293 -9.91 -8.50 -19.27
N ARG A 294 -10.90 -9.43 -19.23
CA ARG A 294 -12.31 -9.07 -18.98
C ARG A 294 -12.55 -8.40 -17.63
N ARG A 295 -11.59 -8.46 -16.71
CA ARG A 295 -11.64 -7.89 -15.36
C ARG A 295 -10.98 -6.52 -15.26
N SER A 296 -10.08 -6.15 -16.15
CA SER A 296 -9.39 -4.85 -16.18
C SER A 296 -10.27 -3.78 -16.82
N ARG A 297 -11.43 -3.51 -16.25
CA ARG A 297 -12.29 -2.43 -16.76
C ARG A 297 -11.66 -1.08 -16.43
N GLY A 298 -11.09 -0.43 -17.45
CA GLY A 298 -10.56 0.92 -17.34
C GLY A 298 -9.05 1.03 -17.12
N HIS A 299 -8.32 -0.07 -17.04
CA HIS A 299 -6.86 -0.06 -17.01
C HIS A 299 -6.31 -0.29 -18.42
N PHE A 300 -5.30 0.46 -18.78
CA PHE A 300 -4.56 0.36 -20.03
C PHE A 300 -3.09 0.60 -19.76
N MET A 301 -2.25 0.20 -20.69
CA MET A 301 -0.81 0.46 -20.63
C MET A 301 -0.38 1.22 -21.86
N SER A 302 0.25 2.37 -21.67
CA SER A 302 0.98 3.02 -22.75
C SER A 302 2.32 2.30 -22.94
N ALA A 303 2.77 2.12 -24.17
CA ALA A 303 4.06 1.46 -24.44
C ALA A 303 4.72 1.99 -25.71
N PHE A 304 6.02 2.25 -25.63
CA PHE A 304 6.89 2.44 -26.79
C PHE A 304 7.76 1.20 -26.96
N ALA A 305 7.70 0.59 -28.13
CA ALA A 305 8.53 -0.56 -28.45
C ALA A 305 9.38 -0.29 -29.69
N ALA A 306 10.66 -0.65 -29.64
CA ALA A 306 11.57 -0.52 -30.78
C ALA A 306 12.51 -1.72 -30.89
N SER A 307 12.97 -2.00 -32.12
CA SER A 307 14.07 -2.92 -32.41
C SER A 307 15.02 -2.29 -33.42
N TYR A 308 16.31 -2.47 -33.19
CA TYR A 308 17.35 -1.93 -34.07
C TYR A 308 18.13 -3.03 -34.78
N ARG A 309 18.30 -2.83 -36.07
CA ARG A 309 19.13 -3.68 -36.95
C ARG A 309 20.39 -2.90 -37.37
N PRO A 310 21.57 -3.27 -36.86
CA PRO A 310 22.81 -2.54 -37.16
C PRO A 310 23.30 -2.75 -38.59
N ASP A 311 23.01 -3.89 -39.23
CA ASP A 311 23.40 -4.19 -40.62
C ASP A 311 22.74 -3.26 -41.64
N THR A 312 21.50 -2.85 -41.39
CA THR A 312 20.72 -1.91 -42.21
C THR A 312 20.62 -0.52 -41.60
N ARG A 313 21.11 -0.32 -40.37
CA ARG A 313 20.94 0.91 -39.58
C ARG A 313 19.47 1.33 -39.43
N THR A 314 18.60 0.39 -39.32
CA THR A 314 17.15 0.61 -39.28
C THR A 314 16.63 0.42 -37.85
N LEU A 315 15.93 1.42 -37.35
CA LEU A 315 15.10 1.32 -36.16
C LEU A 315 13.63 1.12 -36.58
N SER A 316 13.10 -0.06 -36.32
CA SER A 316 11.66 -0.32 -36.42
C SER A 316 11.03 -0.06 -35.07
N PHE A 317 9.94 0.70 -35.01
CA PHE A 317 9.32 1.13 -33.76
C PHE A 317 7.79 1.33 -33.89
N LEU A 318 7.14 1.43 -32.73
CA LEU A 318 5.78 1.95 -32.60
C LEU A 318 5.57 2.59 -31.23
N SER A 319 4.65 3.55 -31.15
CA SER A 319 4.12 4.08 -29.90
C SER A 319 2.65 3.68 -29.75
N ALA A 320 2.34 2.93 -28.71
CA ALA A 320 0.98 2.58 -28.29
C ALA A 320 0.51 3.56 -27.19
N GLY A 321 0.23 4.81 -27.58
CA GLY A 321 -0.19 5.88 -26.68
C GLY A 321 0.88 6.37 -25.70
N HIS A 322 2.15 6.07 -25.96
CA HIS A 322 3.27 6.42 -25.09
C HIS A 322 3.95 7.72 -25.54
N PRO A 323 4.61 8.47 -24.64
CA PRO A 323 5.41 9.63 -25.02
C PRO A 323 6.39 9.34 -26.16
N PRO A 324 6.66 10.32 -27.03
CA PRO A 324 7.55 10.11 -28.18
C PRO A 324 9.00 9.89 -27.74
N LEU A 325 9.74 9.07 -28.48
CA LEU A 325 11.17 8.93 -28.36
C LEU A 325 11.89 10.19 -28.83
N LEU A 326 12.90 10.67 -28.09
CA LEU A 326 13.79 11.73 -28.55
C LEU A 326 15.01 11.12 -29.23
N HIS A 327 15.20 11.43 -30.50
CA HIS A 327 16.35 11.05 -31.32
C HIS A 327 17.30 12.23 -31.46
N ARG A 328 18.51 12.11 -30.88
CA ARG A 328 19.57 13.10 -31.01
C ARG A 328 20.63 12.62 -32.01
N HIS A 329 20.94 13.47 -32.99
CA HIS A 329 22.12 13.34 -33.85
C HIS A 329 22.90 14.68 -33.87
N GLY A 330 24.14 14.67 -33.36
CA GLY A 330 24.82 15.93 -33.04
C GLY A 330 24.08 16.73 -31.98
N ASN A 331 23.68 17.95 -32.31
CA ASN A 331 22.85 18.82 -31.45
C ASN A 331 21.37 18.88 -31.88
N ASP A 332 21.03 18.21 -33.00
CA ASP A 332 19.62 18.14 -33.46
C ASP A 332 18.87 17.07 -32.69
N VAL A 333 17.74 17.42 -32.12
CA VAL A 333 16.84 16.51 -31.39
C VAL A 333 15.48 16.50 -32.05
N ARG A 334 14.97 15.33 -32.39
CA ARG A 334 13.68 15.13 -33.04
C ARG A 334 12.80 14.19 -32.22
N LEU A 335 11.50 14.46 -32.21
CA LEU A 335 10.48 13.59 -31.61
C LEU A 335 10.07 12.54 -32.64
N ILE A 336 10.01 11.29 -32.20
CA ILE A 336 9.69 10.14 -33.05
C ILE A 336 8.54 9.36 -32.41
N GLY A 337 7.49 9.05 -33.18
CA GLY A 337 6.36 8.21 -32.74
C GLY A 337 5.31 8.94 -31.92
N GLU A 338 5.12 10.25 -32.13
CA GLU A 338 4.10 11.03 -31.44
C GLU A 338 2.68 10.59 -31.89
N GLY A 339 1.82 10.20 -30.91
CA GLY A 339 0.38 9.97 -31.12
C GLY A 339 0.02 8.85 -32.08
N ASP A 340 0.88 7.85 -32.26
CA ASP A 340 0.83 6.92 -33.38
C ASP A 340 -0.34 5.91 -33.29
N GLN A 341 -0.46 5.19 -32.15
CA GLN A 341 -1.47 4.13 -32.00
C GLN A 341 -2.06 4.09 -30.60
N ILE A 342 -3.16 3.35 -30.44
CA ILE A 342 -3.88 3.28 -29.15
C ILE A 342 -3.10 2.46 -28.09
N PRO A 343 -3.25 2.76 -26.80
CA PRO A 343 -2.64 1.99 -25.72
C PRO A 343 -3.07 0.52 -25.70
N LEU A 344 -2.25 -0.33 -25.10
CA LEU A 344 -2.57 -1.72 -24.80
C LEU A 344 -3.73 -1.83 -23.82
N GLY A 345 -4.58 -2.85 -24.00
CA GLY A 345 -5.73 -3.08 -23.13
C GLY A 345 -7.00 -2.32 -23.50
N VAL A 346 -6.92 -1.32 -24.39
CA VAL A 346 -8.11 -0.53 -24.85
C VAL A 346 -8.96 -1.33 -25.83
N LEU A 347 -8.34 -1.96 -26.82
CA LEU A 347 -9.03 -2.74 -27.84
C LEU A 347 -8.26 -4.06 -28.07
N ARG A 348 -8.88 -5.18 -27.71
CA ARG A 348 -8.24 -6.52 -27.68
C ARG A 348 -7.61 -6.95 -29.01
N ASP A 349 -8.34 -6.77 -30.09
CA ASP A 349 -7.94 -7.25 -31.40
C ASP A 349 -7.34 -6.16 -32.27
N HIS A 350 -6.75 -5.12 -31.64
CA HIS A 350 -6.03 -4.08 -32.36
C HIS A 350 -4.73 -4.63 -32.94
N GLU A 351 -4.55 -4.41 -34.26
CA GLU A 351 -3.32 -4.76 -34.96
C GLU A 351 -2.40 -3.57 -35.02
N TYR A 352 -1.29 -3.64 -34.28
CA TYR A 352 -0.25 -2.62 -34.31
C TYR A 352 0.56 -2.67 -35.60
N ARG A 353 1.18 -1.54 -35.96
CA ARG A 353 2.00 -1.39 -37.16
C ARG A 353 3.35 -0.80 -36.81
N ASN A 354 4.40 -1.28 -37.49
CA ASN A 354 5.74 -0.70 -37.35
C ASN A 354 5.87 0.57 -38.19
N ASN A 355 6.62 1.51 -37.65
CA ASN A 355 7.25 2.59 -38.40
C ASN A 355 8.75 2.30 -38.48
N GLU A 356 9.47 2.89 -39.45
CA GLU A 356 10.90 2.69 -39.63
C GLU A 356 11.61 4.01 -39.90
N ILE A 357 12.78 4.15 -39.29
CA ILE A 357 13.71 5.27 -39.56
C ILE A 357 15.13 4.74 -39.67
N ALA A 358 15.95 5.43 -40.44
CA ALA A 358 17.39 5.24 -40.42
C ALA A 358 17.99 5.91 -39.20
N VAL A 359 18.88 5.20 -38.49
CA VAL A 359 19.58 5.72 -37.31
C VAL A 359 21.06 5.39 -37.43
N ASP A 360 21.88 6.45 -37.57
CA ASP A 360 23.30 6.34 -37.76
C ASP A 360 24.08 6.04 -36.48
N ALA A 361 25.31 5.59 -36.64
CA ALA A 361 26.27 5.46 -35.55
C ALA A 361 26.47 6.84 -34.86
N GLY A 362 26.74 6.82 -33.57
CA GLY A 362 26.85 8.02 -32.74
C GLY A 362 25.53 8.66 -32.34
N ALA A 363 24.36 8.23 -32.88
CA ALA A 363 23.07 8.72 -32.49
C ALA A 363 22.71 8.29 -31.05
N THR A 364 21.95 9.15 -30.36
CA THR A 364 21.40 8.88 -29.03
C THR A 364 19.89 8.85 -29.10
N LEU A 365 19.29 7.80 -28.53
CA LEU A 365 17.86 7.61 -28.41
C LEU A 365 17.48 7.69 -26.94
N VAL A 366 16.46 8.49 -26.61
CA VAL A 366 16.00 8.66 -25.24
C VAL A 366 14.50 8.35 -25.16
N LEU A 367 14.18 7.32 -24.36
CA LEU A 367 12.82 6.93 -24.04
C LEU A 367 12.55 7.31 -22.58
N TYR A 368 11.32 7.67 -22.27
CA TYR A 368 10.95 8.12 -20.94
C TYR A 368 9.44 7.93 -20.69
N THR A 369 9.05 7.83 -19.44
CA THR A 369 7.65 7.87 -19.01
C THR A 369 7.22 9.28 -18.65
N ASP A 370 5.93 9.54 -18.61
CA ASP A 370 5.37 10.88 -18.39
C ASP A 370 5.78 11.49 -17.05
N GLY A 371 6.07 10.67 -16.00
CA GLY A 371 6.60 11.14 -14.73
C GLY A 371 7.89 11.98 -14.82
N ILE A 372 8.65 11.91 -15.95
CA ILE A 372 9.78 12.79 -16.21
C ILE A 372 9.31 14.19 -16.65
N VAL A 373 8.45 14.28 -17.65
CA VAL A 373 8.00 15.57 -18.23
C VAL A 373 6.88 16.22 -17.44
N GLU A 374 6.11 15.44 -16.73
CA GLU A 374 5.04 15.90 -15.84
C GLU A 374 5.51 16.24 -14.42
N ALA A 375 6.79 16.00 -14.09
CA ALA A 375 7.38 16.42 -12.83
C ALA A 375 7.08 17.89 -12.53
N ARG A 376 6.54 18.20 -11.34
CA ARG A 376 6.03 19.53 -11.00
C ARG A 376 6.92 20.25 -10.01
N ASP A 377 7.10 21.56 -10.24
CA ASP A 377 7.76 22.44 -9.27
C ASP A 377 6.79 22.83 -8.13
N ALA A 378 7.29 23.57 -7.14
CA ALA A 378 6.49 24.07 -6.01
C ALA A 378 5.32 25.00 -6.43
N ARG A 379 5.27 25.45 -7.68
CA ARG A 379 4.20 26.27 -8.26
C ARG A 379 3.24 25.44 -9.13
N GLY A 380 3.45 24.13 -9.23
CA GLY A 380 2.65 23.21 -10.03
C GLY A 380 2.98 23.22 -11.53
N ARG A 381 4.08 23.86 -11.97
CA ARG A 381 4.50 23.89 -13.38
C ARG A 381 5.22 22.61 -13.73
N MET A 382 4.85 21.99 -14.85
CA MET A 382 5.50 20.80 -15.37
C MET A 382 6.92 21.09 -15.85
N PHE A 383 7.77 20.05 -15.83
CA PHE A 383 9.14 20.11 -16.37
C PHE A 383 9.13 20.38 -17.89
N GLY A 384 8.30 19.64 -18.62
CA GLY A 384 7.99 19.82 -20.02
C GLY A 384 8.98 19.13 -20.97
N ILE A 385 8.45 18.76 -22.15
CA ILE A 385 9.21 18.07 -23.20
C ILE A 385 10.25 18.95 -23.87
N GLU A 386 9.95 20.24 -24.01
CA GLU A 386 10.86 21.21 -24.61
C GLU A 386 12.16 21.31 -23.78
N ARG A 387 12.02 21.43 -22.46
CA ARG A 387 13.16 21.47 -21.54
C ARG A 387 13.94 20.17 -21.55
N LEU A 388 13.26 19.02 -21.61
CA LEU A 388 13.90 17.72 -21.76
C LEU A 388 14.73 17.67 -23.06
N GLY A 389 14.15 18.11 -24.18
CA GLY A 389 14.83 18.18 -25.47
C GLY A 389 16.07 19.08 -25.45
N GLU A 390 16.01 20.26 -24.83
CA GLU A 390 17.14 21.18 -24.66
C GLU A 390 18.29 20.55 -23.87
N LEU A 391 17.98 19.87 -22.76
CA LEU A 391 18.98 19.17 -21.95
C LEU A 391 19.63 18.03 -22.71
N ILE A 392 18.87 17.29 -23.50
CA ILE A 392 19.40 16.22 -24.34
C ILE A 392 20.28 16.79 -25.45
N ALA A 393 19.87 17.89 -26.12
CA ALA A 393 20.64 18.53 -27.19
C ALA A 393 22.01 19.00 -26.72
N GLN A 394 22.09 19.60 -25.54
CA GLN A 394 23.29 20.22 -24.97
C GLN A 394 24.07 19.29 -24.04
N GLY A 395 23.49 18.14 -23.67
CA GLY A 395 24.05 17.21 -22.68
C GLY A 395 25.20 16.37 -23.19
N PRO A 396 25.88 15.68 -22.28
CA PRO A 396 27.01 14.81 -22.61
C PRO A 396 26.65 13.70 -23.60
N ALA A 397 27.65 13.19 -24.34
CA ALA A 397 27.41 12.10 -25.28
C ALA A 397 27.33 10.73 -24.60
N ALA A 398 28.02 10.53 -23.47
CA ALA A 398 28.01 9.26 -22.75
C ALA A 398 26.63 9.04 -22.07
N PRO A 399 25.95 7.86 -22.26
CA PRO A 399 24.63 7.62 -21.77
C PRO A 399 24.45 7.85 -20.28
N GLN A 400 25.37 7.36 -19.44
CA GLN A 400 25.31 7.53 -18.00
C GLN A 400 25.37 9.01 -17.58
N ALA A 401 26.29 9.77 -18.18
CA ALA A 401 26.43 11.18 -17.87
C ALA A 401 25.21 12.00 -18.34
N LEU A 402 24.62 11.64 -19.50
CA LEU A 402 23.41 12.30 -19.99
C LEU A 402 22.20 11.99 -19.08
N LEU A 403 22.06 10.74 -18.65
CA LEU A 403 21.03 10.33 -17.72
C LEU A 403 21.12 11.10 -16.40
N GLU A 404 22.32 11.17 -15.80
CA GLU A 404 22.57 11.92 -14.55
C GLU A 404 22.28 13.41 -14.74
N HIS A 405 22.63 13.98 -15.89
CA HIS A 405 22.36 15.37 -16.22
C HIS A 405 20.85 15.67 -16.26
N VAL A 406 20.06 14.80 -16.92
CA VAL A 406 18.61 14.95 -17.03
C VAL A 406 17.93 14.73 -15.67
N ILE A 407 18.25 13.63 -14.98
CA ILE A 407 17.64 13.30 -13.68
C ILE A 407 17.96 14.36 -12.63
N GLY A 408 19.21 14.87 -12.61
CA GLY A 408 19.57 15.97 -11.72
C GLY A 408 18.75 17.24 -11.98
N ALA A 409 18.46 17.57 -13.23
CA ALA A 409 17.63 18.72 -13.59
C ALA A 409 16.15 18.51 -13.20
N VAL A 410 15.61 17.27 -13.34
CA VAL A 410 14.25 16.91 -12.92
C VAL A 410 14.14 17.02 -11.40
N GLN A 411 15.06 16.42 -10.65
CA GLN A 411 15.08 16.46 -9.18
C GLN A 411 15.19 17.90 -8.65
N GLN A 412 16.00 18.73 -9.28
CA GLN A 412 16.09 20.15 -8.94
C GLN A 412 14.79 20.90 -9.21
N HIS A 413 14.10 20.58 -10.31
CA HIS A 413 12.82 21.19 -10.65
C HIS A 413 11.73 20.85 -9.64
N GLN A 414 11.59 19.57 -9.28
CA GLN A 414 10.60 19.09 -8.32
C GLN A 414 11.00 19.33 -6.85
N ASN A 415 12.24 19.81 -6.60
CA ASN A 415 12.79 20.01 -5.25
C ASN A 415 12.67 18.76 -4.36
N SER A 416 12.78 17.57 -4.94
CA SER A 416 12.68 16.27 -4.30
C SER A 416 13.47 15.23 -5.07
N ALA A 417 14.00 14.23 -4.37
CA ALA A 417 14.60 13.06 -5.00
C ALA A 417 13.54 12.05 -5.52
N LEU A 418 12.30 12.12 -5.00
CA LEU A 418 11.18 11.27 -5.43
C LEU A 418 10.16 12.10 -6.19
N GLY A 419 9.69 11.58 -7.32
CA GLY A 419 8.59 12.13 -8.10
C GLY A 419 7.22 11.90 -7.44
N ALA A 420 6.21 12.60 -7.95
CA ALA A 420 4.81 12.35 -7.63
C ALA A 420 4.26 11.15 -8.43
N ASP A 421 4.94 10.79 -9.51
CA ASP A 421 4.67 9.64 -10.37
C ASP A 421 5.95 8.85 -10.61
N ASP A 422 5.82 7.62 -11.11
CA ASP A 422 6.93 6.75 -11.46
C ASP A 422 7.81 7.40 -12.54
N GLN A 423 9.11 7.27 -12.44
CA GLN A 423 10.06 7.91 -13.35
C GLN A 423 10.99 6.90 -14.01
N THR A 424 10.82 6.73 -15.31
CA THR A 424 11.69 5.89 -16.14
C THR A 424 12.36 6.74 -17.21
N LEU A 425 13.67 6.60 -17.34
CA LEU A 425 14.47 7.23 -18.40
C LEU A 425 15.46 6.21 -18.94
N VAL A 426 15.39 5.91 -20.22
CA VAL A 426 16.30 4.99 -20.93
C VAL A 426 17.08 5.79 -21.96
N VAL A 427 18.39 5.82 -21.83
CA VAL A 427 19.32 6.47 -22.76
C VAL A 427 20.10 5.40 -23.49
N LEU A 428 19.97 5.36 -24.82
CA LEU A 428 20.64 4.41 -25.71
C LEU A 428 21.55 5.17 -26.66
N ARG A 429 22.82 4.80 -26.78
CA ARG A 429 23.74 5.36 -27.76
C ARG A 429 24.28 4.26 -28.67
N ILE A 430 24.06 4.40 -29.97
CA ILE A 430 24.61 3.51 -30.97
C ILE A 430 26.12 3.79 -31.07
N ALA A 431 26.94 2.77 -30.85
CA ALA A 431 28.40 2.93 -30.96
C ALA A 431 28.82 3.30 -32.40
N ASP A 432 29.91 4.04 -32.48
CA ASP A 432 30.52 4.48 -33.74
C ASP A 432 31.07 3.32 -34.56
#